data_4e23eb8909fb7a545282d35be9753558
#
_entry.id   4e23eb8909fb7a545282d35be9753558
#
_cell.length_a   1.000
_cell.length_b   1.000
_cell.length_c   1.000
_cell.angle_alpha   90.00
_cell.angle_beta   90.00
_cell.angle_gamma   90.00
#
_symmetry.space_group_name_H-M   'P 1'
#
loop_
_entity.id
_entity.type
_entity.pdbx_description
1 polymer ?
#
loop_
_entity_poly.entity_id
_entity_poly.type
_entity_poly.pdbx_seq_one_letter_code
_entity_poly.pdbx_strand_id
1 'polypeptide(L)'
;FLIMIPKEKKLILIGLYMYICDVHKSSLRFHCQRFSNNSNPEFTDEEVLTIYLFCGYCQRYFNIKEIHTFAKEYLSSWFPKLPSYQTFCGRLNMLSETFKVLVETMIQSFKPKDCDSIISIVDSMPIVTCKGKNREGKVATEITSKGYCSTKNMYYYGMKLHMVGQRREGTFPFPEMITLTPASDNDLTVFKSECVPYLSGRTVLADKTYSDFSFFNESNPVKVLSLIHISEPTRPLY
;
A
#
# COMPACT_ATOMS: atom_id res chain seq x y z
N PHE A 1 -6.63 2.83 36.47
CA PHE A 1 -7.19 1.76 35.59
C PHE A 1 -6.33 1.73 34.33
N LEU A 2 -5.52 0.69 34.15
CA LEU A 2 -4.84 0.41 32.89
C LEU A 2 -5.93 0.05 31.87
N ILE A 3 -6.18 0.93 30.90
CA ILE A 3 -7.08 0.65 29.80
C ILE A 3 -6.37 -0.40 28.92
N MET A 4 -6.90 -1.59 28.88
CA MET A 4 -6.29 -2.73 28.18
C MET A 4 -6.99 -2.96 26.84
N ILE A 5 -6.20 -3.24 25.80
CA ILE A 5 -6.76 -3.68 24.50
C ILE A 5 -7.42 -5.06 24.65
N PRO A 6 -8.47 -5.40 23.86
CA PRO A 6 -9.14 -6.70 23.86
C PRO A 6 -8.17 -7.86 23.61
N LYS A 7 -8.49 -9.05 24.17
CA LYS A 7 -7.62 -10.25 24.06
C LYS A 7 -7.28 -10.62 22.62
N GLU A 8 -8.24 -10.55 21.72
CA GLU A 8 -8.05 -10.85 20.29
C GLU A 8 -7.04 -9.90 19.66
N LYS A 9 -7.12 -8.60 19.96
CA LYS A 9 -6.16 -7.61 19.48
C LYS A 9 -4.77 -7.81 20.07
N LYS A 10 -4.64 -8.35 21.29
CA LYS A 10 -3.34 -8.71 21.86
C LYS A 10 -2.65 -9.82 21.07
N LEU A 11 -3.39 -10.84 20.65
CA LEU A 11 -2.85 -11.91 19.80
C LEU A 11 -2.38 -11.41 18.45
N ILE A 12 -3.15 -10.48 17.84
CA ILE A 12 -2.75 -9.82 16.59
C ILE A 12 -1.46 -9.01 16.79
N LEU A 13 -1.37 -8.26 17.90
CA LEU A 13 -0.17 -7.48 18.21
C LEU A 13 1.08 -8.37 18.36
N ILE A 14 0.95 -9.47 19.09
CA ILE A 14 2.04 -10.44 19.29
C ILE A 14 2.45 -11.05 17.94
N GLY A 15 1.48 -11.56 17.19
CA GLY A 15 1.74 -12.20 15.89
C GLY A 15 2.41 -11.24 14.90
N LEU A 16 1.94 -9.99 14.87
CA LEU A 16 2.54 -8.95 14.03
C LEU A 16 3.97 -8.61 14.46
N TYR A 17 4.22 -8.46 15.76
CA TYR A 17 5.56 -8.19 16.28
C TYR A 17 6.53 -9.32 15.95
N MET A 18 6.13 -10.58 16.16
CA MET A 18 6.96 -11.74 15.82
C MET A 18 7.27 -11.78 14.31
N TYR A 19 6.26 -11.58 13.47
CA TYR A 19 6.44 -11.52 12.02
C TYR A 19 7.44 -10.42 11.61
N ILE A 20 7.27 -9.21 12.14
CA ILE A 20 8.18 -8.09 11.87
C ILE A 20 9.60 -8.42 12.33
N CYS A 21 9.79 -9.01 13.50
CA CYS A 21 11.11 -9.42 13.98
C CYS A 21 11.78 -10.42 13.03
N ASP A 22 11.04 -11.40 12.51
CA ASP A 22 11.58 -12.41 11.60
C ASP A 22 11.94 -11.81 10.25
N VAL A 23 11.07 -10.97 9.68
CA VAL A 23 11.35 -10.25 8.44
C VAL A 23 12.50 -9.25 8.61
N HIS A 24 12.58 -8.57 9.77
CA HIS A 24 13.69 -7.68 10.07
C HIS A 24 15.02 -8.41 10.09
N LYS A 25 15.12 -9.54 10.76
CA LYS A 25 16.35 -10.36 10.79
C LYS A 25 16.77 -10.84 9.40
N SER A 26 15.82 -11.19 8.54
CA SER A 26 16.10 -11.74 7.21
C SER A 26 16.43 -10.67 6.16
N SER A 27 15.68 -9.57 6.12
CA SER A 27 15.76 -8.59 5.04
C SER A 27 15.75 -7.12 5.49
N LEU A 28 14.80 -6.70 6.36
CA LEU A 28 14.59 -5.27 6.62
C LEU A 28 15.76 -4.58 7.31
N ARG A 29 16.57 -5.29 8.10
CA ARG A 29 17.74 -4.73 8.80
C ARG A 29 18.70 -3.96 7.87
N PHE A 30 18.78 -4.33 6.61
CA PHE A 30 19.62 -3.68 5.63
C PHE A 30 19.02 -2.33 5.15
N HIS A 31 17.72 -2.15 5.30
CA HIS A 31 16.96 -0.94 4.94
C HIS A 31 16.65 -0.06 6.16
N CYS A 32 16.89 -0.58 7.38
CA CYS A 32 16.67 0.14 8.65
C CYS A 32 17.96 0.76 9.20
N GLN A 33 19.04 0.85 8.42
CA GLN A 33 20.34 1.30 8.90
C GLN A 33 20.27 2.71 9.51
N ARG A 34 20.95 2.87 10.65
CA ARG A 34 21.08 4.14 11.34
C ARG A 34 22.49 4.69 11.09
N PHE A 35 22.58 5.80 10.40
CA PHE A 35 23.85 6.53 10.20
C PHE A 35 24.16 7.38 11.42
N SER A 36 24.19 6.79 12.60
CA SER A 36 24.48 7.45 13.87
C SER A 36 25.24 6.52 14.80
N ASN A 37 25.90 7.09 15.81
CA ASN A 37 26.63 6.33 16.83
C ASN A 37 25.70 5.51 17.76
N ASN A 38 24.38 5.67 17.65
CA ASN A 38 23.41 4.92 18.43
C ASN A 38 23.05 3.61 17.70
N SER A 39 23.90 2.61 17.83
CA SER A 39 23.71 1.29 17.21
C SER A 39 22.66 0.43 17.93
N ASN A 40 22.41 0.68 19.22
CA ASN A 40 21.46 -0.04 20.05
C ASN A 40 20.39 0.90 20.61
N PRO A 41 19.36 1.24 19.85
CA PRO A 41 18.30 2.11 20.34
C PRO A 41 17.45 1.40 21.42
N GLU A 42 17.04 2.13 22.44
CA GLU A 42 16.12 1.61 23.46
C GLU A 42 14.72 1.27 22.89
N PHE A 43 14.34 1.94 21.82
CA PHE A 43 13.12 1.68 21.08
C PHE A 43 13.47 1.28 19.65
N THR A 44 13.15 0.05 19.27
CA THR A 44 13.65 -0.58 18.04
C THR A 44 12.78 -0.26 16.83
N ASP A 45 13.28 -0.55 15.65
CA ASP A 45 12.54 -0.34 14.41
C ASP A 45 11.39 -1.34 14.25
N GLU A 46 11.56 -2.54 14.78
CA GLU A 46 10.50 -3.55 14.85
C GLU A 46 9.32 -3.05 15.69
N GLU A 47 9.59 -2.35 16.79
CA GLU A 47 8.55 -1.75 17.63
C GLU A 47 7.84 -0.60 16.89
N VAL A 48 8.57 0.27 16.17
CA VAL A 48 7.98 1.35 15.35
C VAL A 48 7.06 0.79 14.29
N LEU A 49 7.53 -0.19 13.50
CA LEU A 49 6.78 -0.83 12.42
C LEU A 49 5.54 -1.55 12.96
N THR A 50 5.70 -2.27 14.07
CA THR A 50 4.60 -3.01 14.70
C THR A 50 3.49 -2.08 15.16
N ILE A 51 3.81 -1.00 15.88
CA ILE A 51 2.82 -0.04 16.34
C ILE A 51 2.09 0.60 15.16
N TYR A 52 2.82 1.03 14.14
CA TYR A 52 2.24 1.68 12.96
C TYR A 52 1.24 0.75 12.25
N LEU A 53 1.65 -0.47 11.93
CA LEU A 53 0.82 -1.44 11.23
C LEU A 53 -0.37 -1.92 12.10
N PHE A 54 -0.14 -2.16 13.39
CA PHE A 54 -1.21 -2.53 14.32
C PHE A 54 -2.29 -1.45 14.41
N CYS A 55 -1.90 -0.19 14.55
CA CYS A 55 -2.85 0.92 14.61
C CYS A 55 -3.59 1.11 13.29
N GLY A 56 -2.91 0.99 12.15
CA GLY A 56 -3.55 1.04 10.83
C GLY A 56 -4.57 -0.08 10.64
N TYR A 57 -4.21 -1.31 11.00
CA TYR A 57 -5.07 -2.48 10.82
C TYR A 57 -6.22 -2.54 11.84
N CYS A 58 -5.90 -2.45 13.15
CA CYS A 58 -6.86 -2.70 14.22
C CYS A 58 -7.70 -1.47 14.61
N GLN A 59 -7.18 -0.25 14.41
CA GLN A 59 -7.83 0.99 14.85
C GLN A 59 -8.22 1.89 13.69
N ARG A 60 -7.74 1.63 12.46
CA ARG A 60 -7.92 2.48 11.30
C ARG A 60 -7.34 3.88 11.49
N TYR A 61 -6.30 4.02 12.29
CA TYR A 61 -5.56 5.25 12.45
C TYR A 61 -4.44 5.35 11.41
N PHE A 62 -4.44 6.45 10.67
CA PHE A 62 -3.42 6.74 9.64
C PHE A 62 -2.66 8.04 9.94
N ASN A 63 -3.11 8.79 10.93
CA ASN A 63 -2.41 9.97 11.41
C ASN A 63 -1.39 9.58 12.48
N ILE A 64 -0.12 9.94 12.29
CA ILE A 64 0.99 9.54 13.19
C ILE A 64 0.75 10.04 14.63
N LYS A 65 0.13 11.22 14.80
CA LYS A 65 -0.19 11.75 16.12
C LYS A 65 -1.23 10.89 16.85
N GLU A 66 -2.26 10.44 16.15
CA GLU A 66 -3.27 9.53 16.71
C GLU A 66 -2.66 8.17 17.07
N ILE A 67 -1.80 7.64 16.20
CA ILE A 67 -1.07 6.39 16.43
C ILE A 67 -0.21 6.50 17.68
N HIS A 68 0.58 7.57 17.82
CA HIS A 68 1.44 7.77 18.98
C HIS A 68 0.63 7.95 20.27
N THR A 69 -0.48 8.73 20.22
CA THR A 69 -1.37 8.93 21.36
C THR A 69 -1.98 7.59 21.81
N PHE A 70 -2.50 6.80 20.87
CA PHE A 70 -3.02 5.47 21.16
C PHE A 70 -1.96 4.54 21.76
N ALA A 71 -0.75 4.53 21.19
CA ALA A 71 0.35 3.72 21.71
C ALA A 71 0.70 4.11 23.15
N LYS A 72 0.74 5.41 23.46
CA LYS A 72 1.01 5.91 24.80
C LYS A 72 -0.09 5.52 25.80
N GLU A 73 -1.35 5.56 25.40
CA GLU A 73 -2.49 5.30 26.28
C GLU A 73 -2.76 3.80 26.48
N TYR A 74 -2.66 3.00 25.43
CA TYR A 74 -3.12 1.61 25.43
C TYR A 74 -2.02 0.56 25.30
N LEU A 75 -0.84 0.94 24.78
CA LEU A 75 0.26 0.02 24.52
C LEU A 75 1.51 0.28 25.37
N SER A 76 1.46 1.20 26.35
CA SER A 76 2.63 1.55 27.18
C SER A 76 3.17 0.38 28.00
N SER A 77 2.32 -0.58 28.40
CA SER A 77 2.75 -1.80 29.07
C SER A 77 3.44 -2.81 28.15
N TRP A 78 3.19 -2.73 26.84
CA TRP A 78 3.81 -3.55 25.80
C TRP A 78 5.11 -2.94 25.29
N PHE A 79 5.13 -1.61 25.21
CA PHE A 79 6.24 -0.80 24.70
C PHE A 79 6.66 0.25 25.73
N PRO A 80 7.30 -0.16 26.84
CA PRO A 80 7.61 0.74 27.97
C PRO A 80 8.63 1.84 27.61
N LYS A 81 9.36 1.66 26.52
CA LYS A 81 10.37 2.62 26.04
C LYS A 81 9.87 3.49 24.87
N LEU A 82 8.54 3.61 24.70
CA LEU A 82 7.97 4.47 23.66
C LEU A 82 8.54 5.88 23.74
N PRO A 83 9.20 6.39 22.68
CA PRO A 83 9.85 7.68 22.69
C PRO A 83 8.85 8.83 22.58
N SER A 84 9.33 10.07 22.60
CA SER A 84 8.52 11.25 22.30
C SER A 84 7.89 11.16 20.91
N TYR A 85 6.78 11.89 20.70
CA TYR A 85 6.13 11.98 19.39
C TYR A 85 7.08 12.39 18.27
N GLN A 86 7.93 13.40 18.53
CA GLN A 86 8.89 13.90 17.55
C GLN A 86 9.88 12.81 17.13
N THR A 87 10.43 12.08 18.10
CA THR A 87 11.38 10.99 17.85
C THR A 87 10.71 9.84 17.10
N PHE A 88 9.50 9.45 17.51
CA PHE A 88 8.71 8.42 16.84
C PHE A 88 8.40 8.81 15.38
N CYS A 89 7.88 10.01 15.16
CA CYS A 89 7.55 10.54 13.83
C CYS A 89 8.79 10.64 12.94
N GLY A 90 9.88 11.18 13.47
CA GLY A 90 11.15 11.29 12.73
C GLY A 90 11.69 9.93 12.31
N ARG A 91 11.65 8.94 13.21
CA ARG A 91 12.09 7.58 12.86
C ARG A 91 11.19 6.91 11.85
N LEU A 92 9.88 7.01 11.99
CA LEU A 92 8.91 6.45 11.06
C LEU A 92 9.11 7.00 9.63
N ASN A 93 9.37 8.30 9.49
CA ASN A 93 9.65 8.92 8.19
C ASN A 93 10.97 8.39 7.57
N MET A 94 11.96 8.06 8.38
CA MET A 94 13.21 7.45 7.89
C MET A 94 13.05 6.01 7.42
N LEU A 95 11.96 5.34 7.78
CA LEU A 95 11.67 3.96 7.42
C LEU A 95 10.87 3.83 6.11
N SER A 96 10.74 4.88 5.30
CA SER A 96 9.94 4.86 4.06
C SER A 96 10.36 3.72 3.12
N GLU A 97 11.65 3.57 2.84
CA GLU A 97 12.16 2.49 1.99
C GLU A 97 11.96 1.10 2.63
N THR A 98 12.02 1.03 3.95
CA THR A 98 11.75 -0.21 4.70
C THR A 98 10.32 -0.68 4.48
N PHE A 99 9.35 0.24 4.44
CA PHE A 99 7.94 -0.11 4.17
C PHE A 99 7.76 -0.69 2.77
N LYS A 100 8.48 -0.19 1.76
CA LYS A 100 8.44 -0.74 0.41
C LYS A 100 8.85 -2.22 0.41
N VAL A 101 10.01 -2.52 0.97
CA VAL A 101 10.53 -3.89 1.08
C VAL A 101 9.61 -4.77 1.92
N LEU A 102 9.05 -4.24 3.00
CA LEU A 102 8.09 -4.97 3.84
C LEU A 102 6.83 -5.35 3.07
N VAL A 103 6.25 -4.42 2.31
CA VAL A 103 5.05 -4.68 1.48
C VAL A 103 5.36 -5.73 0.42
N GLU A 104 6.48 -5.64 -0.28
CA GLU A 104 6.90 -6.64 -1.27
C GLU A 104 7.07 -8.03 -0.61
N THR A 105 7.71 -8.10 0.55
CA THR A 105 7.87 -9.34 1.32
C THR A 105 6.52 -9.91 1.76
N MET A 106 5.59 -9.07 2.21
CA MET A 106 4.24 -9.49 2.61
C MET A 106 3.45 -10.05 1.42
N ILE A 107 3.51 -9.38 0.26
CA ILE A 107 2.86 -9.85 -0.98
C ILE A 107 3.35 -11.25 -1.34
N GLN A 108 4.66 -11.49 -1.27
CA GLN A 108 5.24 -12.79 -1.58
C GLN A 108 4.89 -13.86 -0.53
N SER A 109 4.99 -13.50 0.77
CA SER A 109 4.81 -14.45 1.87
C SER A 109 3.35 -14.89 2.08
N PHE A 110 2.40 -13.99 1.82
CA PHE A 110 0.97 -14.22 2.07
C PHE A 110 0.16 -14.50 0.81
N LYS A 111 0.81 -14.79 -0.31
CA LYS A 111 0.12 -15.12 -1.56
C LYS A 111 -0.77 -16.35 -1.39
N PRO A 112 -2.10 -16.21 -1.57
CA PRO A 112 -3.02 -17.33 -1.48
C PRO A 112 -2.80 -18.34 -2.60
N LYS A 113 -3.09 -19.62 -2.32
CA LYS A 113 -2.95 -20.69 -3.31
C LYS A 113 -4.01 -20.66 -4.43
N ASP A 114 -5.13 -19.98 -4.20
CA ASP A 114 -6.24 -19.82 -5.14
C ASP A 114 -6.05 -18.64 -6.11
N CYS A 115 -4.88 -18.03 -6.14
CA CYS A 115 -4.55 -16.99 -7.10
C CYS A 115 -4.39 -17.58 -8.51
N ASP A 116 -5.12 -17.00 -9.47
CA ASP A 116 -4.99 -17.36 -10.88
C ASP A 116 -3.63 -16.89 -11.43
N SER A 117 -2.88 -17.81 -12.02
CA SER A 117 -1.56 -17.50 -12.58
C SER A 117 -1.64 -16.87 -13.98
N ILE A 118 -2.80 -16.95 -14.65
CA ILE A 118 -2.98 -16.53 -16.04
C ILE A 118 -3.76 -15.20 -16.12
N ILE A 119 -4.67 -14.95 -15.16
CA ILE A 119 -5.55 -13.79 -15.20
C ILE A 119 -5.15 -12.78 -14.12
N SER A 120 -4.83 -11.58 -14.56
CA SER A 120 -4.55 -10.43 -13.69
C SER A 120 -5.60 -9.33 -13.88
N ILE A 121 -5.76 -8.48 -12.89
CA ILE A 121 -6.65 -7.31 -12.92
C ILE A 121 -5.79 -6.09 -12.63
N VAL A 122 -5.93 -5.04 -13.45
CA VAL A 122 -5.25 -3.77 -13.22
C VAL A 122 -6.26 -2.66 -12.98
N ASP A 123 -5.95 -1.81 -12.01
CA ASP A 123 -6.70 -0.60 -11.72
C ASP A 123 -5.79 0.45 -11.06
N SER A 124 -6.23 1.70 -11.11
CA SER A 124 -5.57 2.81 -10.41
C SER A 124 -6.53 3.56 -9.52
N MET A 125 -6.02 4.08 -8.41
CA MET A 125 -6.82 4.91 -7.52
C MET A 125 -6.08 6.17 -7.09
N PRO A 126 -6.79 7.33 -6.98
CA PRO A 126 -6.19 8.56 -6.52
C PRO A 126 -5.91 8.55 -5.01
N ILE A 127 -4.68 8.91 -4.63
CA ILE A 127 -4.30 9.26 -3.26
C ILE A 127 -4.29 10.78 -3.17
N VAL A 128 -5.33 11.33 -2.55
CA VAL A 128 -5.58 12.78 -2.54
C VAL A 128 -4.89 13.42 -1.34
N THR A 129 -3.94 14.32 -1.59
CA THR A 129 -3.30 15.15 -0.56
C THR A 129 -3.99 16.51 -0.41
N CYS A 130 -4.55 17.06 -1.50
CA CYS A 130 -5.32 18.30 -1.49
C CYS A 130 -6.43 18.26 -2.55
N LYS A 131 -7.63 18.72 -2.20
CA LYS A 131 -8.77 18.83 -3.11
C LYS A 131 -8.87 20.25 -3.68
N GLY A 132 -9.27 20.34 -4.96
CA GLY A 132 -9.67 21.60 -5.61
C GLY A 132 -8.80 21.98 -6.81
N LYS A 133 -9.47 22.65 -7.79
CA LYS A 133 -8.88 23.01 -9.09
C LYS A 133 -7.74 24.01 -8.97
N ASN A 134 -7.86 24.98 -8.07
CA ASN A 134 -6.98 26.13 -7.93
C ASN A 134 -6.10 26.09 -6.68
N ARG A 135 -5.96 24.91 -6.05
CA ARG A 135 -5.11 24.72 -4.87
C ARG A 135 -3.93 23.85 -5.24
N GLU A 136 -2.79 24.14 -4.65
CA GLU A 136 -1.60 23.31 -4.70
C GLU A 136 -1.46 22.57 -3.39
N GLY A 137 -1.13 21.27 -3.48
CA GLY A 137 -0.79 20.47 -2.31
C GLY A 137 0.58 20.89 -1.77
N LYS A 138 0.70 20.93 -0.44
CA LYS A 138 1.97 21.24 0.25
C LYS A 138 2.62 20.00 0.87
N VAL A 139 2.06 18.82 0.61
CA VAL A 139 2.52 17.55 1.18
C VAL A 139 3.17 16.74 0.07
N ALA A 140 4.39 16.26 0.31
CA ALA A 140 5.17 15.43 -0.61
C ALA A 140 5.23 16.04 -2.04
N THR A 141 5.59 17.31 -2.11
CA THR A 141 5.58 18.10 -3.36
C THR A 141 6.50 17.54 -4.44
N GLU A 142 7.53 16.79 -4.03
CA GLU A 142 8.49 16.11 -4.91
C GLU A 142 7.90 14.93 -5.69
N ILE A 143 6.83 14.32 -5.19
CA ILE A 143 6.19 13.14 -5.80
C ILE A 143 4.70 13.35 -6.10
N THR A 144 4.14 14.51 -5.77
CA THR A 144 2.74 14.82 -6.01
C THR A 144 2.57 15.79 -7.17
N SER A 145 1.48 15.66 -7.89
CA SER A 145 1.11 16.58 -8.95
C SER A 145 -0.39 16.78 -9.02
N LYS A 146 -0.83 17.66 -9.93
CA LYS A 146 -2.25 17.89 -10.17
C LYS A 146 -2.81 16.84 -11.12
N GLY A 147 -3.86 16.16 -10.69
CA GLY A 147 -4.59 15.18 -11.48
C GLY A 147 -6.08 15.46 -11.51
N TYR A 148 -6.77 14.73 -12.37
CA TYR A 148 -8.23 14.72 -12.47
C TYR A 148 -8.75 13.31 -12.29
N CYS A 149 -9.71 13.14 -11.38
CA CYS A 149 -10.40 11.88 -11.17
C CYS A 149 -11.77 11.94 -11.87
N SER A 150 -11.93 11.21 -12.97
CA SER A 150 -13.15 11.18 -13.78
C SER A 150 -14.34 10.61 -13.00
N THR A 151 -14.13 9.51 -12.28
CA THR A 151 -15.18 8.84 -11.48
C THR A 151 -15.78 9.75 -10.41
N LYS A 152 -14.95 10.63 -9.81
CA LYS A 152 -15.40 11.59 -8.78
C LYS A 152 -15.61 13.00 -9.32
N ASN A 153 -15.41 13.22 -10.62
CA ASN A 153 -15.51 14.52 -11.29
C ASN A 153 -14.78 15.64 -10.53
N MET A 154 -13.53 15.38 -10.10
CA MET A 154 -12.80 16.34 -9.28
C MET A 154 -11.33 16.47 -9.68
N TYR A 155 -10.82 17.71 -9.60
CA TYR A 155 -9.39 17.97 -9.60
C TYR A 155 -8.81 17.76 -8.19
N TYR A 156 -7.62 17.20 -8.14
CA TYR A 156 -6.90 16.98 -6.90
C TYR A 156 -5.39 17.14 -7.09
N TYR A 157 -4.70 17.39 -6.01
CA TYR A 157 -3.26 17.18 -5.89
C TYR A 157 -3.02 15.87 -5.17
N GLY A 158 -2.02 15.13 -5.61
CA GLY A 158 -1.70 13.87 -4.98
C GLY A 158 -0.89 12.94 -5.87
N MET A 159 -1.07 11.67 -5.61
CA MET A 159 -0.46 10.56 -6.35
C MET A 159 -1.56 9.64 -6.89
N LYS A 160 -1.17 8.71 -7.76
CA LYS A 160 -1.95 7.54 -8.13
C LYS A 160 -1.29 6.28 -7.61
N LEU A 161 -2.09 5.43 -7.00
CA LEU A 161 -1.72 4.06 -6.69
C LEU A 161 -2.16 3.18 -7.85
N HIS A 162 -1.22 2.59 -8.55
CA HIS A 162 -1.48 1.58 -9.57
C HIS A 162 -1.30 0.20 -8.94
N MET A 163 -2.24 -0.68 -9.16
CA MET A 163 -2.20 -2.03 -8.62
C MET A 163 -2.49 -3.05 -9.72
N VAL A 164 -1.65 -4.05 -9.82
CA VAL A 164 -1.95 -5.28 -10.53
C VAL A 164 -2.20 -6.36 -9.50
N GLY A 165 -3.34 -7.03 -9.60
CA GLY A 165 -3.70 -8.12 -8.72
C GLY A 165 -3.99 -9.39 -9.50
N GLN A 166 -3.64 -10.55 -8.94
CA GLN A 166 -4.05 -11.85 -9.47
C GLN A 166 -5.52 -12.10 -9.17
N ARG A 167 -6.26 -12.53 -10.18
CA ARG A 167 -7.67 -12.91 -10.01
C ARG A 167 -7.80 -14.03 -8.99
N ARG A 168 -8.85 -13.94 -8.18
CA ARG A 168 -9.30 -15.02 -7.29
C ARG A 168 -10.79 -15.19 -7.46
N GLU A 169 -11.27 -16.41 -7.45
CA GLU A 169 -12.70 -16.69 -7.63
C GLU A 169 -13.51 -16.32 -6.38
N GLY A 170 -14.62 -15.62 -6.57
CA GLY A 170 -15.54 -15.25 -5.49
C GLY A 170 -15.00 -14.27 -4.45
N THR A 171 -13.82 -13.69 -4.65
CA THR A 171 -13.21 -12.75 -3.70
C THR A 171 -12.39 -11.65 -4.41
N PHE A 172 -11.83 -10.72 -3.60
CA PHE A 172 -10.98 -9.66 -4.15
C PHE A 172 -9.68 -10.22 -4.74
N PRO A 173 -9.17 -9.59 -5.83
CA PRO A 173 -7.85 -9.90 -6.36
C PRO A 173 -6.78 -9.76 -5.29
N PHE A 174 -5.79 -10.64 -5.32
CA PHE A 174 -4.63 -10.49 -4.45
C PHE A 174 -3.59 -9.58 -5.11
N PRO A 175 -3.11 -8.51 -4.44
CA PRO A 175 -2.13 -7.60 -5.01
C PRO A 175 -0.83 -8.33 -5.33
N GLU A 176 -0.30 -8.10 -6.53
CA GLU A 176 0.98 -8.66 -6.98
C GLU A 176 2.01 -7.55 -7.23
N MET A 177 1.56 -6.43 -7.80
CA MET A 177 2.41 -5.27 -8.05
C MET A 177 1.68 -4.01 -7.58
N ILE A 178 2.43 -3.14 -6.91
CA ILE A 178 1.94 -1.85 -6.42
C ILE A 178 2.96 -0.79 -6.81
N THR A 179 2.50 0.24 -7.54
CA THR A 179 3.34 1.37 -7.97
C THR A 179 2.66 2.67 -7.62
N LEU A 180 3.44 3.65 -7.17
CA LEU A 180 2.99 5.01 -6.88
C LEU A 180 3.58 5.96 -7.92
N THR A 181 2.72 6.79 -8.53
CA THR A 181 3.14 7.82 -9.49
C THR A 181 2.49 9.16 -9.19
N PRO A 182 3.04 10.28 -9.67
CA PRO A 182 2.37 11.57 -9.61
C PRO A 182 0.97 11.51 -10.23
N ALA A 183 0.01 12.30 -9.72
CA ALA A 183 -1.37 12.28 -10.19
C ALA A 183 -1.55 12.66 -11.66
N SER A 184 -0.58 13.36 -12.26
CA SER A 184 -0.59 13.74 -13.68
C SER A 184 -0.26 12.59 -14.64
N ASP A 185 0.34 11.53 -14.15
CA ASP A 185 0.84 10.45 -14.99
C ASP A 185 -0.34 9.69 -15.64
N ASN A 186 -0.16 9.28 -16.88
CA ASN A 186 -1.17 8.54 -17.60
C ASN A 186 -1.15 7.06 -17.20
N ASP A 187 -2.30 6.52 -16.84
CA ASP A 187 -2.44 5.16 -16.32
C ASP A 187 -1.96 4.10 -17.32
N LEU A 188 -2.27 4.28 -18.60
CA LEU A 188 -1.83 3.37 -19.67
C LEU A 188 -0.31 3.41 -19.87
N THR A 189 0.29 4.60 -19.80
CA THR A 189 1.75 4.75 -19.94
C THR A 189 2.47 4.04 -18.78
N VAL A 190 2.03 4.28 -17.55
CA VAL A 190 2.58 3.61 -16.37
C VAL A 190 2.40 2.09 -16.45
N PHE A 191 1.23 1.63 -16.86
CA PHE A 191 0.97 0.19 -17.02
C PHE A 191 1.94 -0.44 -18.03
N LYS A 192 2.15 0.21 -19.18
CA LYS A 192 3.06 -0.29 -20.21
C LYS A 192 4.51 -0.36 -19.74
N SER A 193 5.00 0.68 -19.04
CA SER A 193 6.40 0.75 -18.61
C SER A 193 6.68 -0.11 -17.37
N GLU A 194 5.80 -0.07 -16.37
CA GLU A 194 6.07 -0.64 -15.06
C GLU A 194 5.51 -2.05 -14.87
N CYS A 195 4.39 -2.39 -15.55
CA CYS A 195 3.68 -3.65 -15.28
C CYS A 195 3.85 -4.68 -16.40
N VAL A 196 3.65 -4.28 -17.65
CA VAL A 196 3.66 -5.20 -18.81
C VAL A 196 4.90 -6.09 -18.90
N PRO A 197 6.13 -5.60 -18.60
CA PRO A 197 7.34 -6.45 -18.66
C PRO A 197 7.27 -7.69 -17.76
N TYR A 198 6.48 -7.66 -16.71
CA TYR A 198 6.35 -8.74 -15.72
C TYR A 198 5.10 -9.63 -15.93
N LEU A 199 4.26 -9.32 -16.93
CA LEU A 199 2.97 -9.97 -17.15
C LEU A 199 2.96 -10.86 -18.41
N SER A 200 4.11 -11.27 -18.91
CA SER A 200 4.22 -12.10 -20.11
C SER A 200 3.37 -13.38 -20.00
N GLY A 201 2.61 -13.68 -21.04
CA GLY A 201 1.73 -14.85 -21.11
C GLY A 201 0.41 -14.70 -20.34
N ARG A 202 0.08 -13.52 -19.81
CA ARG A 202 -1.14 -13.31 -19.02
C ARG A 202 -2.22 -12.56 -19.80
N THR A 203 -3.44 -12.78 -19.37
CA THR A 203 -4.61 -11.98 -19.75
C THR A 203 -4.89 -10.98 -18.63
N VAL A 204 -4.92 -9.69 -18.97
CA VAL A 204 -5.17 -8.61 -18.01
C VAL A 204 -6.56 -8.06 -18.24
N LEU A 205 -7.39 -8.10 -17.20
CA LEU A 205 -8.68 -7.43 -17.15
C LEU A 205 -8.50 -6.00 -16.67
N ALA A 206 -8.99 -5.04 -17.43
CA ALA A 206 -8.75 -3.62 -17.18
C ALA A 206 -9.94 -2.75 -17.57
N ASP A 207 -9.97 -1.50 -17.09
CA ASP A 207 -10.90 -0.49 -17.62
C ASP A 207 -10.48 -0.09 -19.05
N LYS A 208 -11.40 0.55 -19.79
CA LYS A 208 -11.19 1.05 -21.14
C LYS A 208 -9.96 1.96 -21.27
N THR A 209 -9.60 2.66 -20.21
CA THR A 209 -8.43 3.54 -20.16
C THR A 209 -7.11 2.82 -20.46
N TYR A 210 -7.05 1.51 -20.23
CA TYR A 210 -5.87 0.67 -20.47
C TYR A 210 -5.86 0.02 -21.87
N SER A 211 -6.85 0.32 -22.72
CA SER A 211 -6.96 -0.28 -24.05
C SER A 211 -6.07 0.47 -25.04
N ASP A 212 -5.15 -0.26 -25.69
CA ASP A 212 -4.37 0.20 -26.83
C ASP A 212 -4.17 -0.97 -27.79
N PHE A 213 -5.03 -1.04 -28.80
CA PHE A 213 -5.04 -2.14 -29.79
C PHE A 213 -3.76 -2.20 -30.64
N SER A 214 -3.06 -1.08 -30.81
CA SER A 214 -1.81 -1.03 -31.58
C SER A 214 -0.66 -1.65 -30.81
N PHE A 215 -0.63 -1.44 -29.48
CA PHE A 215 0.39 -1.99 -28.61
C PHE A 215 0.07 -3.44 -28.18
N PHE A 216 -1.18 -3.73 -27.80
CA PHE A 216 -1.61 -5.07 -27.38
C PHE A 216 -2.16 -5.89 -28.57
N ASN A 217 -1.40 -5.95 -29.65
CA ASN A 217 -1.71 -6.76 -30.83
C ASN A 217 -1.39 -8.26 -30.59
N GLU A 218 -1.60 -9.09 -31.59
CA GLU A 218 -1.35 -10.54 -31.53
C GLU A 218 0.10 -10.93 -31.19
N SER A 219 1.05 -10.05 -31.49
CA SER A 219 2.48 -10.26 -31.21
C SER A 219 2.86 -9.90 -29.75
N ASN A 220 1.98 -9.22 -29.01
CA ASN A 220 2.26 -8.87 -27.61
C ASN A 220 1.99 -10.07 -26.70
N PRO A 221 2.91 -10.43 -25.80
CA PRO A 221 2.72 -11.56 -24.89
C PRO A 221 1.65 -11.31 -23.82
N VAL A 222 1.19 -10.05 -23.65
CA VAL A 222 0.12 -9.66 -22.71
C VAL A 222 -1.15 -9.35 -23.50
N LYS A 223 -2.25 -10.01 -23.14
CA LYS A 223 -3.57 -9.73 -23.69
C LYS A 223 -4.35 -8.84 -22.74
N VAL A 224 -4.85 -7.70 -23.19
CA VAL A 224 -5.68 -6.80 -22.39
C VAL A 224 -7.12 -6.92 -22.83
N LEU A 225 -8.02 -7.26 -21.88
CA LEU A 225 -9.47 -7.34 -22.08
C LEU A 225 -10.14 -6.23 -21.28
N SER A 226 -10.95 -5.42 -21.95
CA SER A 226 -11.74 -4.40 -21.27
C SER A 226 -12.93 -4.99 -20.54
N LEU A 227 -13.13 -4.61 -19.27
CA LEU A 227 -14.25 -5.01 -18.42
C LEU A 227 -15.62 -4.55 -18.94
N ILE A 228 -15.69 -3.61 -19.89
CA ILE A 228 -16.94 -3.12 -20.50
C ILE A 228 -17.67 -4.23 -21.27
N HIS A 229 -16.99 -5.29 -21.67
CA HIS A 229 -17.60 -6.44 -22.35
C HIS A 229 -18.14 -7.51 -21.39
N ILE A 230 -17.91 -7.36 -20.10
CA ILE A 230 -18.55 -8.17 -19.08
C ILE A 230 -19.78 -7.38 -18.63
N SER A 231 -20.96 -7.70 -19.19
CA SER A 231 -22.22 -7.11 -18.75
C SER A 231 -22.33 -7.23 -17.22
N GLU A 232 -22.39 -6.09 -16.51
CA GLU A 232 -22.74 -6.09 -15.10
C GLU A 232 -24.05 -6.87 -14.93
N PRO A 233 -24.11 -7.85 -14.01
CA PRO A 233 -25.42 -8.39 -13.64
C PRO A 233 -26.23 -7.20 -13.13
N THR A 234 -27.32 -6.89 -13.82
CA THR A 234 -28.28 -5.86 -13.46
C THR A 234 -28.59 -5.99 -11.98
N ARG A 235 -28.16 -5.03 -11.16
CA ARG A 235 -28.56 -4.98 -9.74
C ARG A 235 -30.08 -4.88 -9.73
N PRO A 236 -30.80 -5.78 -9.02
CA PRO A 236 -32.21 -5.60 -8.81
C PRO A 236 -32.40 -4.24 -8.11
N LEU A 237 -33.20 -3.38 -8.70
CA LEU A 237 -33.71 -2.17 -8.06
C LEU A 237 -34.65 -2.60 -6.93
N TYR A 238 -34.19 -2.52 -5.67
CA TYR A 238 -35.03 -2.53 -4.49
C TYR A 238 -34.93 -1.18 -3.79
#